data_2ba12a0af3ed087de82a00b97f23c9db
#
_entry.id   2ba12a0af3ed087de82a00b97f23c9db
#
_cell.length_a   1.000
_cell.length_b   1.000
_cell.length_c   1.000
_cell.angle_alpha   90.00
_cell.angle_beta   90.00
_cell.angle_gamma   90.00
#
_symmetry.space_group_name_H-M   'P 1'
#
loop_
_entity.id
_entity.type
_entity.pdbx_description
1 polymer ?
#
loop_
_entity_poly.entity_id
_entity_poly.type
_entity_poly.pdbx_seq_one_letter_code
_entity_poly.pdbx_strand_id
1 'polypeptide(L)'
;VGSEMCIRDSSWPTYDGGLIDQISEAVDAIKHNPDSRRIIVSAWNVGDLDHMNLPPCHAFFQFYVANGRLSLQLYQRSADIFLGVPFNIASYALLLQMMAQVTGLQAGDFIHTLGDAHIYLNHLEQVKLQLSREPRPLPQMKINPDVKNIFDFQFEDFELVNYDPHPHIAGKVAV
;
A
#
# COMPACT_ATOMS: atom_id res chain seq x y z
N VAL A 1 1.62 -7.04 13.98
CA VAL A 1 2.16 -7.90 12.90
C VAL A 1 2.26 -7.14 11.58
N GLY A 2 1.42 -6.13 11.31
CA GLY A 2 1.44 -5.37 10.06
C GLY A 2 2.50 -4.27 9.97
N SER A 3 2.86 -3.62 11.07
CA SER A 3 3.75 -2.46 11.06
C SER A 3 5.24 -2.81 10.89
N GLU A 4 5.65 -3.99 11.32
CA GLU A 4 7.06 -4.42 11.17
C GLU A 4 7.44 -4.82 9.74
N MET A 5 6.47 -5.26 8.94
CA MET A 5 6.72 -5.62 7.54
C MET A 5 7.06 -4.38 6.69
N CYS A 6 6.35 -3.28 6.85
CA CYS A 6 6.56 -2.08 6.05
C CYS A 6 7.91 -1.39 6.32
N ILE A 7 8.44 -1.48 7.55
CA ILE A 7 9.73 -0.86 7.92
C ILE A 7 10.91 -1.70 7.41
N ARG A 8 10.79 -3.03 7.40
CA ARG A 8 11.85 -3.93 6.88
C ARG A 8 11.94 -3.91 5.36
N ASP A 9 10.84 -3.63 4.69
CA ASP A 9 10.77 -3.67 3.22
C ASP A 9 11.46 -2.48 2.56
N SER A 10 11.73 -1.40 3.31
CA SER A 10 12.37 -0.20 2.77
C SER A 10 13.90 -0.26 2.79
N SER A 11 14.52 -1.06 3.67
CA SER A 11 15.98 -1.06 3.84
C SER A 11 16.57 -2.46 3.62
N TRP A 12 17.34 -2.61 2.55
CA TRP A 12 17.96 -3.87 2.17
C TRP A 12 19.47 -3.79 2.22
N PRO A 13 20.17 -4.87 2.70
CA PRO A 13 21.62 -4.90 2.64
C PRO A 13 22.11 -4.97 1.19
N THR A 14 23.11 -4.17 0.87
CA THR A 14 23.85 -4.29 -0.37
C THR A 14 24.88 -5.42 -0.29
N TYR A 15 25.39 -5.84 -1.44
CA TYR A 15 26.40 -6.90 -1.52
C TYR A 15 27.71 -6.55 -0.79
N ASP A 16 28.01 -5.26 -0.65
CA ASP A 16 29.19 -4.71 0.03
C ASP A 16 28.93 -4.29 1.49
N GLY A 17 27.75 -4.63 2.05
CA GLY A 17 27.37 -4.39 3.44
C GLY A 17 26.76 -3.02 3.73
N GLY A 18 26.43 -2.24 2.72
CA GLY A 18 25.61 -1.02 2.85
C GLY A 18 24.13 -1.33 3.05
N LEU A 19 23.31 -0.28 3.09
CA LEU A 19 21.84 -0.39 3.13
C LEU A 19 21.25 0.40 1.96
N ILE A 20 20.23 -0.17 1.33
CA ILE A 20 19.40 0.48 0.32
C ILE A 20 18.07 0.85 0.98
N ASP A 21 17.70 2.13 0.92
CA ASP A 21 16.35 2.59 1.21
C ASP A 21 15.56 2.71 -0.10
N GLN A 22 14.77 1.68 -0.39
CA GLN A 22 14.01 1.60 -1.64
C GLN A 22 12.99 2.75 -1.80
N ILE A 23 12.43 3.27 -0.71
CA ILE A 23 11.47 4.38 -0.78
C ILE A 23 12.19 5.68 -1.16
N SER A 24 13.34 5.96 -0.54
CA SER A 24 14.17 7.11 -0.93
C SER A 24 14.60 7.04 -2.39
N GLU A 25 15.07 5.87 -2.84
CA GLU A 25 15.45 5.65 -4.24
C GLU A 25 14.26 5.80 -5.19
N ALA A 26 13.07 5.33 -4.81
CA ALA A 26 11.86 5.50 -5.61
C ALA A 26 11.47 6.98 -5.73
N VAL A 27 11.53 7.76 -4.64
CA VAL A 27 11.29 9.21 -4.68
C VAL A 27 12.27 9.91 -5.60
N ASP A 28 13.55 9.58 -5.50
CA ASP A 28 14.60 10.15 -6.35
C ASP A 28 14.38 9.80 -7.83
N ALA A 29 14.11 8.53 -8.13
CA ALA A 29 13.84 8.07 -9.48
C ALA A 29 12.61 8.75 -10.09
N ILE A 30 11.51 8.91 -9.34
CA ILE A 30 10.31 9.62 -9.81
C ILE A 30 10.63 11.07 -10.15
N LYS A 31 11.47 11.75 -9.36
CA LYS A 31 11.84 13.16 -9.57
C LYS A 31 12.80 13.37 -10.75
N HIS A 32 13.78 12.50 -10.91
CA HIS A 32 14.90 12.73 -11.82
C HIS A 32 14.91 11.84 -13.05
N ASN A 33 14.20 10.71 -13.02
CA ASN A 33 14.08 9.77 -14.13
C ASN A 33 12.69 9.13 -14.17
N PRO A 34 11.62 9.94 -14.36
CA PRO A 34 10.22 9.46 -14.27
C PRO A 34 9.87 8.41 -15.32
N ASP A 35 10.59 8.35 -16.44
CA ASP A 35 10.38 7.35 -17.51
C ASP A 35 11.02 5.98 -17.17
N SER A 36 11.66 5.85 -16.01
CA SER A 36 12.27 4.60 -15.58
C SER A 36 11.24 3.49 -15.40
N ARG A 37 11.52 2.32 -15.95
CA ARG A 37 10.74 1.09 -15.76
C ARG A 37 11.20 0.28 -14.54
N ARG A 38 12.06 0.86 -13.69
CA ARG A 38 12.72 0.21 -12.56
C ARG A 38 12.34 0.81 -11.21
N ILE A 39 11.27 1.61 -11.17
CA ILE A 39 10.79 2.22 -9.92
C ILE A 39 9.95 1.16 -9.18
N ILE A 40 10.65 0.19 -8.60
CA ILE A 40 10.07 -0.97 -7.94
C ILE A 40 10.55 -1.00 -6.50
N VAL A 41 9.62 -1.30 -5.58
CA VAL A 41 9.91 -1.61 -4.18
C VAL A 41 9.51 -3.06 -3.94
N SER A 42 10.46 -3.89 -3.51
CA SER A 42 10.25 -5.32 -3.32
C SER A 42 10.41 -5.69 -1.84
N ALA A 43 9.43 -6.38 -1.29
CA ALA A 43 9.48 -7.00 0.02
C ALA A 43 9.94 -8.47 -0.04
N TRP A 44 9.96 -9.05 -1.24
CA TRP A 44 10.26 -10.46 -1.44
C TRP A 44 11.75 -10.71 -1.54
N ASN A 45 12.42 -10.97 -0.39
CA ASN A 45 13.80 -11.38 -0.32
C ASN A 45 13.91 -12.90 -0.23
N VAL A 46 14.30 -13.52 -1.33
CA VAL A 46 14.41 -15.00 -1.41
C VAL A 46 15.41 -15.55 -0.38
N GLY A 47 16.47 -14.81 -0.07
CA GLY A 47 17.50 -15.24 0.89
C GLY A 47 17.04 -15.23 2.36
N ASP A 48 15.94 -14.51 2.67
CA ASP A 48 15.46 -14.35 4.04
C ASP A 48 14.14 -15.08 4.31
N LEU A 49 13.53 -15.70 3.31
CA LEU A 49 12.21 -16.34 3.45
C LEU A 49 12.15 -17.36 4.58
N ASP A 50 13.19 -18.17 4.74
CA ASP A 50 13.27 -19.20 5.79
C ASP A 50 13.43 -18.61 7.20
N HIS A 51 13.76 -17.32 7.30
CA HIS A 51 13.90 -16.60 8.56
C HIS A 51 12.66 -15.78 8.92
N MET A 52 11.68 -15.73 8.04
CA MET A 52 10.43 -14.99 8.24
C MET A 52 9.37 -15.88 8.88
N ASN A 53 8.71 -15.42 9.95
CA ASN A 53 7.54 -16.12 10.51
C ASN A 53 6.40 -16.21 9.49
N LEU A 54 6.23 -15.17 8.66
CA LEU A 54 5.28 -15.12 7.57
C LEU A 54 5.90 -14.33 6.40
N PRO A 55 6.12 -14.97 5.24
CA PRO A 55 6.57 -14.27 4.05
C PRO A 55 5.62 -13.14 3.64
N PRO A 56 6.11 -12.01 3.13
CA PRO A 56 5.29 -10.84 2.83
C PRO A 56 4.18 -11.15 1.82
N CYS A 57 2.94 -10.77 2.17
CA CYS A 57 1.80 -10.89 1.26
C CYS A 57 1.87 -9.85 0.14
N HIS A 58 2.31 -8.63 0.46
CA HIS A 58 2.58 -7.56 -0.50
C HIS A 58 3.99 -7.78 -1.08
N ALA A 59 4.11 -8.60 -2.12
CA ALA A 59 5.40 -9.07 -2.59
C ALA A 59 6.26 -7.95 -3.19
N PHE A 60 5.65 -7.09 -3.99
CA PHE A 60 6.29 -5.89 -4.53
C PHE A 60 5.25 -4.91 -5.08
N PHE A 61 5.67 -3.67 -5.25
CA PHE A 61 4.88 -2.67 -5.97
C PHE A 61 5.77 -1.83 -6.88
N GLN A 62 5.17 -1.24 -7.92
CA GLN A 62 5.85 -0.47 -8.94
C GLN A 62 5.14 0.86 -9.15
N PHE A 63 5.92 1.93 -9.30
CA PHE A 63 5.42 3.23 -9.71
C PHE A 63 5.56 3.42 -11.22
N TYR A 64 4.61 4.18 -11.79
CA TYR A 64 4.58 4.56 -13.18
C TYR A 64 4.14 6.01 -13.33
N VAL A 65 4.93 6.80 -14.07
CA VAL A 65 4.64 8.21 -14.33
C VAL A 65 4.21 8.40 -15.78
N ALA A 66 3.08 9.05 -15.98
CA ALA A 66 2.61 9.46 -17.31
C ALA A 66 1.75 10.72 -17.21
N ASN A 67 1.93 11.66 -18.13
CA ASN A 67 1.12 12.87 -18.24
C ASN A 67 1.01 13.68 -16.93
N GLY A 68 2.10 13.76 -16.17
CA GLY A 68 2.12 14.45 -14.86
C GLY A 68 1.38 13.73 -13.73
N ARG A 69 1.02 12.45 -13.93
CA ARG A 69 0.35 11.61 -12.93
C ARG A 69 1.23 10.44 -12.53
N LEU A 70 1.23 10.13 -11.24
CA LEU A 70 1.88 8.98 -10.64
C LEU A 70 0.85 7.88 -10.40
N SER A 71 1.06 6.70 -10.96
CA SER A 71 0.26 5.49 -10.69
C SER A 71 1.09 4.47 -9.93
N LEU A 72 0.43 3.58 -9.19
CA LEU A 72 1.05 2.53 -8.40
C LEU A 72 0.37 1.21 -8.69
N GLN A 73 1.14 0.17 -9.00
CA GLN A 73 0.67 -1.21 -9.09
C GLN A 73 1.24 -2.04 -7.96
N LEU A 74 0.37 -2.67 -7.17
CA LEU A 74 0.73 -3.64 -6.14
C LEU A 74 0.46 -5.06 -6.64
N TYR A 75 1.44 -5.97 -6.47
CA TYR A 75 1.20 -7.41 -6.53
C TYR A 75 1.13 -7.98 -5.11
N GLN A 76 -0.05 -8.46 -4.73
CA GLN A 76 -0.31 -9.15 -3.47
C GLN A 76 -0.50 -10.64 -3.73
N ARG A 77 0.44 -11.47 -3.26
CA ARG A 77 0.44 -12.93 -3.53
C ARG A 77 -0.67 -13.69 -2.83
N SER A 78 -1.15 -13.18 -1.69
CA SER A 78 -2.20 -13.79 -0.87
C SER A 78 -3.09 -12.70 -0.30
N ALA A 79 -4.39 -12.78 -0.54
CA ALA A 79 -5.34 -11.70 -0.30
C ALA A 79 -6.63 -12.21 0.37
N ASP A 80 -6.74 -11.97 1.68
CA ASP A 80 -8.00 -12.12 2.42
C ASP A 80 -8.93 -10.96 2.02
N ILE A 81 -9.94 -11.29 1.22
CA ILE A 81 -10.84 -10.30 0.63
C ILE A 81 -11.68 -9.57 1.69
N PHE A 82 -12.03 -10.24 2.79
CA PHE A 82 -12.89 -9.62 3.79
C PHE A 82 -12.13 -8.74 4.80
N LEU A 83 -11.07 -9.25 5.43
CA LEU A 83 -10.35 -8.51 6.46
C LEU A 83 -9.15 -7.73 5.91
N GLY A 84 -8.34 -8.34 5.04
CA GLY A 84 -7.06 -7.78 4.61
C GLY A 84 -7.17 -6.74 3.50
N VAL A 85 -7.82 -7.10 2.39
CA VAL A 85 -7.84 -6.29 1.16
C VAL A 85 -8.34 -4.86 1.37
N PRO A 86 -9.39 -4.56 2.16
CA PRO A 86 -9.81 -3.17 2.37
C PRO A 86 -8.72 -2.29 2.99
N PHE A 87 -7.99 -2.80 3.97
CA PHE A 87 -6.86 -2.08 4.59
C PHE A 87 -5.67 -1.97 3.63
N ASN A 88 -5.41 -3.00 2.83
CA ASN A 88 -4.35 -2.97 1.83
C ASN A 88 -4.61 -1.88 0.78
N ILE A 89 -5.85 -1.80 0.27
CA ILE A 89 -6.26 -0.73 -0.66
C ILE A 89 -6.06 0.65 -0.02
N ALA A 90 -6.56 0.86 1.20
CA ALA A 90 -6.44 2.14 1.89
C ALA A 90 -4.97 2.56 2.07
N SER A 91 -4.12 1.62 2.51
CA SER A 91 -2.69 1.88 2.77
C SER A 91 -1.93 2.27 1.49
N TYR A 92 -2.11 1.52 0.40
CA TYR A 92 -1.38 1.80 -0.83
C TYR A 92 -1.96 2.98 -1.62
N ALA A 93 -3.27 3.22 -1.52
CA ALA A 93 -3.88 4.44 -2.06
C ALA A 93 -3.36 5.69 -1.34
N LEU A 94 -3.18 5.62 0.00
CA LEU A 94 -2.57 6.69 0.77
C LEU A 94 -1.10 6.87 0.39
N LEU A 95 -0.32 5.79 0.31
CA LEU A 95 1.08 5.85 -0.14
C LEU A 95 1.21 6.50 -1.51
N LEU A 96 0.33 6.15 -2.47
CA LEU A 96 0.31 6.78 -3.79
C LEU A 96 0.11 8.29 -3.71
N GLN A 97 -0.83 8.76 -2.87
CA GLN A 97 -1.09 10.19 -2.69
C GLN A 97 0.10 10.90 -2.04
N MET A 98 0.71 10.32 -1.00
CA MET A 98 1.90 10.85 -0.34
C MET A 98 3.06 10.97 -1.33
N MET A 99 3.34 9.91 -2.07
CA MET A 99 4.42 9.87 -3.09
C MET A 99 4.17 10.91 -4.20
N ALA A 100 2.94 11.03 -4.69
CA ALA A 100 2.58 12.02 -5.69
C ALA A 100 2.82 13.45 -5.16
N GLN A 101 2.41 13.75 -3.93
CA GLN A 101 2.63 15.06 -3.32
C GLN A 101 4.12 15.41 -3.20
N VAL A 102 4.94 14.53 -2.63
CA VAL A 102 6.37 14.85 -2.39
C VAL A 102 7.20 14.86 -3.67
N THR A 103 6.68 14.30 -4.76
CA THR A 103 7.32 14.33 -6.08
C THR A 103 6.75 15.40 -7.01
N GLY A 104 5.74 16.16 -6.57
CA GLY A 104 5.12 17.24 -7.34
C GLY A 104 4.22 16.75 -8.49
N LEU A 105 3.74 15.51 -8.42
CA LEU A 105 2.84 14.90 -9.40
C LEU A 105 1.41 14.84 -8.88
N GLN A 106 0.45 14.61 -9.78
CA GLN A 106 -0.92 14.26 -9.41
C GLN A 106 -1.02 12.75 -9.15
N ALA A 107 -1.85 12.35 -8.18
CA ALA A 107 -2.15 10.95 -8.01
C ALA A 107 -2.89 10.39 -9.25
N GLY A 108 -2.41 9.26 -9.74
CA GLY A 108 -2.98 8.51 -10.85
C GLY A 108 -3.82 7.34 -10.36
N ASP A 109 -3.66 6.19 -11.00
CA ASP A 109 -4.40 4.99 -10.69
C ASP A 109 -3.66 4.12 -9.68
N PHE A 110 -4.38 3.54 -8.74
CA PHE A 110 -3.91 2.42 -7.94
C PHE A 110 -4.40 1.11 -8.55
N ILE A 111 -3.49 0.28 -9.02
CA ILE A 111 -3.78 -1.01 -9.61
C ILE A 111 -3.43 -2.10 -8.60
N HIS A 112 -4.41 -2.89 -8.18
CA HIS A 112 -4.21 -3.96 -7.21
C HIS A 112 -4.34 -5.32 -7.87
N THR A 113 -3.22 -6.00 -8.06
CA THR A 113 -3.16 -7.34 -8.63
C THR A 113 -3.10 -8.37 -7.50
N LEU A 114 -4.07 -9.27 -7.47
CA LEU A 114 -4.19 -10.32 -6.47
C LEU A 114 -3.76 -11.66 -7.07
N GLY A 115 -2.90 -12.38 -6.36
CA GLY A 115 -2.55 -13.76 -6.67
C GLY A 115 -3.65 -14.71 -6.16
N ASP A 116 -3.45 -15.30 -4.98
CA ASP A 116 -4.48 -16.09 -4.30
C ASP A 116 -5.46 -15.16 -3.57
N ALA A 117 -6.59 -14.89 -4.19
CA ALA A 117 -7.69 -14.10 -3.61
C ALA A 117 -8.73 -15.04 -3.00
N HIS A 118 -8.95 -14.96 -1.70
CA HIS A 118 -9.77 -15.90 -0.96
C HIS A 118 -10.69 -15.25 0.06
N ILE A 119 -11.77 -15.94 0.40
CA ILE A 119 -12.67 -15.65 1.50
C ILE A 119 -12.64 -16.84 2.44
N TYR A 120 -12.29 -16.62 3.70
CA TYR A 120 -12.32 -17.66 4.72
C TYR A 120 -13.75 -18.11 5.02
N LEU A 121 -13.96 -19.41 5.24
CA LEU A 121 -15.29 -19.98 5.50
C LEU A 121 -16.00 -19.37 6.71
N ASN A 122 -15.24 -18.96 7.74
CA ASN A 122 -15.76 -18.27 8.92
C ASN A 122 -16.18 -16.81 8.66
N HIS A 123 -15.99 -16.28 7.46
CA HIS A 123 -16.39 -14.92 7.06
C HIS A 123 -17.58 -14.88 6.10
N LEU A 124 -18.16 -16.02 5.73
CA LEU A 124 -19.23 -16.06 4.73
C LEU A 124 -20.47 -15.22 5.12
N GLU A 125 -20.88 -15.28 6.38
CA GLU A 125 -22.04 -14.51 6.85
C GLU A 125 -21.74 -13.01 6.90
N GLN A 126 -20.51 -12.63 7.27
CA GLN A 126 -20.04 -11.25 7.25
C GLN A 126 -20.02 -10.68 5.82
N VAL A 127 -19.53 -11.46 4.87
CA VAL A 127 -19.52 -11.07 3.44
C VAL A 127 -20.94 -10.90 2.90
N LYS A 128 -21.86 -11.84 3.21
CA LYS A 128 -23.27 -11.68 2.83
C LYS A 128 -23.89 -10.41 3.40
N LEU A 129 -23.62 -10.12 4.68
CA LEU A 129 -24.10 -8.88 5.31
C LEU A 129 -23.49 -7.65 4.64
N GLN A 130 -22.20 -7.65 4.31
CA GLN A 130 -21.54 -6.55 3.62
C GLN A 130 -22.16 -6.32 2.24
N LEU A 131 -22.38 -7.39 1.46
CA LEU A 131 -22.98 -7.33 0.11
C LEU A 131 -24.45 -6.90 0.11
N SER A 132 -25.17 -7.01 1.23
CA SER A 132 -26.54 -6.53 1.37
C SER A 132 -26.63 -5.02 1.61
N ARG A 133 -25.52 -4.32 1.82
CA ARG A 133 -25.47 -2.89 2.11
C ARG A 133 -25.32 -2.08 0.84
N GLU A 134 -26.11 -1.00 0.74
CA GLU A 134 -25.93 -0.05 -0.36
C GLU A 134 -24.63 0.75 -0.19
N PRO A 135 -23.84 0.93 -1.26
CA PRO A 135 -22.65 1.76 -1.21
C PRO A 135 -22.97 3.19 -0.81
N ARG A 136 -22.13 3.78 0.04
CA ARG A 136 -22.22 5.18 0.45
C ARG A 136 -21.27 6.05 -0.40
N PRO A 137 -21.47 7.40 -0.40
CA PRO A 137 -20.53 8.30 -1.04
C PRO A 137 -19.11 8.07 -0.54
N LEU A 138 -18.13 8.12 -1.46
CA LEU A 138 -16.74 7.94 -1.10
C LEU A 138 -16.22 9.12 -0.28
N PRO A 139 -15.44 8.88 0.78
CA PRO A 139 -14.75 9.93 1.51
C PRO A 139 -13.63 10.54 0.68
N GLN A 140 -13.12 11.68 1.13
CA GLN A 140 -11.96 12.35 0.56
C GLN A 140 -10.82 12.36 1.57
N MET A 141 -9.62 12.00 1.12
CA MET A 141 -8.40 12.16 1.90
C MET A 141 -7.83 13.55 1.62
N LYS A 142 -7.67 14.36 2.67
CA LYS A 142 -6.86 15.58 2.63
C LYS A 142 -5.52 15.32 3.28
N ILE A 143 -4.48 15.81 2.66
CA ILE A 143 -3.11 15.68 3.13
C ILE A 143 -2.55 17.09 3.29
N ASN A 144 -1.84 17.34 4.39
CA ASN A 144 -1.19 18.62 4.64
C ASN A 144 -0.23 18.96 3.48
N PRO A 145 -0.49 20.02 2.70
CA PRO A 145 0.29 20.33 1.50
C PRO A 145 1.71 20.84 1.81
N ASP A 146 2.00 21.18 3.06
CA ASP A 146 3.29 21.72 3.46
C ASP A 146 4.37 20.64 3.64
N VAL A 147 3.96 19.38 3.81
CA VAL A 147 4.91 18.26 3.90
C VAL A 147 5.52 17.96 2.53
N LYS A 148 6.87 18.01 2.46
CA LYS A 148 7.65 17.87 1.21
C LYS A 148 8.56 16.64 1.18
N ASN A 149 8.73 15.97 2.32
CA ASN A 149 9.52 14.74 2.42
C ASN A 149 8.63 13.60 2.89
N ILE A 150 8.79 12.43 2.25
CA ILE A 150 7.95 11.25 2.50
C ILE A 150 8.05 10.76 3.95
N PHE A 151 9.15 11.00 4.63
CA PHE A 151 9.41 10.58 6.00
C PHE A 151 8.96 11.59 7.07
N ASP A 152 8.53 12.78 6.66
CA ASP A 152 8.13 13.85 7.60
C ASP A 152 6.63 13.81 7.92
N PHE A 153 5.85 13.01 7.21
CA PHE A 153 4.42 12.86 7.47
C PHE A 153 4.15 12.34 8.88
N GLN A 154 3.23 13.02 9.57
CA GLN A 154 2.68 12.61 10.86
C GLN A 154 1.21 12.27 10.71
N PHE A 155 0.62 11.61 11.70
CA PHE A 155 -0.79 11.21 11.67
C PHE A 155 -1.71 12.42 11.50
N GLU A 156 -1.36 13.56 12.08
CA GLU A 156 -2.11 14.82 12.05
C GLU A 156 -2.11 15.50 10.68
N ASP A 157 -1.23 15.08 9.76
CA ASP A 157 -1.20 15.59 8.39
C ASP A 157 -2.31 15.01 7.49
N PHE A 158 -3.09 14.06 8.01
CA PHE A 158 -4.14 13.38 7.26
C PHE A 158 -5.52 13.66 7.85
N GLU A 159 -6.46 14.08 7.00
CA GLU A 159 -7.87 14.28 7.35
C GLU A 159 -8.76 13.48 6.40
N LEU A 160 -9.55 12.54 6.94
CA LEU A 160 -10.56 11.81 6.18
C LEU A 160 -11.91 12.56 6.25
N VAL A 161 -12.28 13.23 5.16
CA VAL A 161 -13.44 14.10 5.08
C VAL A 161 -14.64 13.34 4.52
N ASN A 162 -15.82 13.59 5.09
CA ASN A 162 -17.10 12.97 4.69
C ASN A 162 -17.09 11.43 4.79
N TYR A 163 -16.35 10.89 5.75
CA TYR A 163 -16.37 9.46 6.02
C TYR A 163 -17.61 9.08 6.84
N ASP A 164 -18.59 8.48 6.18
CA ASP A 164 -19.82 7.98 6.80
C ASP A 164 -19.96 6.48 6.54
N PRO A 165 -19.25 5.63 7.31
CA PRO A 165 -19.27 4.18 7.09
C PRO A 165 -20.54 3.53 7.62
N HIS A 166 -20.88 2.36 7.08
CA HIS A 166 -21.82 1.45 7.73
C HIS A 166 -21.29 0.95 9.08
N PRO A 167 -22.14 0.44 9.99
CA PRO A 167 -21.69 -0.15 11.23
C PRO A 167 -20.66 -1.26 10.99
N HIS A 168 -19.69 -1.35 11.91
CA HIS A 168 -18.64 -2.35 11.86
C HIS A 168 -19.18 -3.78 11.77
N ILE A 169 -18.53 -4.62 10.95
CA ILE A 169 -18.79 -6.06 10.89
C ILE A 169 -17.57 -6.78 11.49
N ALA A 170 -17.75 -7.38 12.65
CA ALA A 170 -16.67 -8.09 13.32
C ALA A 170 -16.35 -9.42 12.59
N GLY A 171 -15.07 -9.67 12.35
CA GLY A 171 -14.55 -10.93 11.84
C GLY A 171 -13.37 -11.42 12.67
N LYS A 172 -13.32 -12.73 12.97
CA LYS A 172 -12.16 -13.33 13.64
C LYS A 172 -11.10 -13.65 12.60
N VAL A 173 -9.85 -13.28 12.89
CA VAL A 173 -8.71 -13.67 12.03
C VAL A 173 -8.70 -15.20 11.93
N ALA A 174 -8.67 -15.71 10.70
CA ALA A 174 -8.47 -17.13 10.45
C ALA A 174 -6.95 -17.42 10.51
N VAL A 175 -6.59 -18.47 11.26
CA VAL A 175 -5.20 -18.92 11.44
C VAL A 175 -5.07 -20.29 10.82
#